data_560a8e04c50447e7fc37d1be53020a6c
#
_entry.id   560a8e04c50447e7fc37d1be53020a6c
#
_cell.length_a   1.000
_cell.length_b   1.000
_cell.length_c   1.000
_cell.angle_alpha   90.00
_cell.angle_beta   90.00
_cell.angle_gamma   90.00
#
_symmetry.space_group_name_H-M   'P 1'
#
loop_
_entity.id
_entity.type
_entity.pdbx_description
1 polymer ?
#
loop_
_entity_poly.entity_id
_entity_poly.type
_entity_poly.pdbx_seq_one_letter_code
_entity_poly.pdbx_strand_id
1 'polypeptide(L)' 'MIKVSYFARLRELTGKPEETINRESITVRELLDWAETTYPGFGKDTMHVAVNEEYALKEDVIHSGDICAFIPPVSGG' A
#
# COMPACT_ATOMS: atom_id res chain seq x y z
N MET A 1 -8.39 -11.38 5.03
CA MET A 1 -7.07 -10.72 5.10
C MET A 1 -6.76 -10.03 3.78
N ILE A 2 -6.05 -8.93 3.88
CA ILE A 2 -5.67 -8.15 2.72
C ILE A 2 -4.17 -8.29 2.53
N LYS A 3 -3.74 -8.62 1.32
CA LYS A 3 -2.32 -8.79 1.03
C LYS A 3 -1.76 -7.50 0.45
N VAL A 4 -0.59 -7.11 0.93
CA VAL A 4 0.10 -5.90 0.47
C VAL A 4 1.46 -6.30 -0.05
N SER A 5 1.78 -5.87 -1.28
CA SER A 5 3.07 -6.15 -1.90
C SER A 5 3.96 -4.93 -1.88
N TYR A 6 5.23 -5.14 -1.61
CA TYR A 6 6.24 -4.08 -1.57
C TYR A 6 7.27 -4.29 -2.67
N PHE A 7 7.64 -3.21 -3.36
CA PHE A 7 8.61 -3.26 -4.43
C PHE A 7 9.76 -2.30 -4.18
N ALA A 8 10.92 -2.62 -4.74
CA ALA A 8 12.09 -1.74 -4.75
C ALA A 8 12.37 -1.13 -3.37
N ARG A 9 12.40 0.21 -3.30
CA ARG A 9 12.72 0.91 -2.06
C ARG A 9 11.84 0.48 -0.88
N LEU A 10 10.59 0.14 -1.15
CA LEU A 10 9.69 -0.24 -0.08
C LEU A 10 10.03 -1.59 0.53
N ARG A 11 10.64 -2.48 -0.24
CA ARG A 11 11.14 -3.74 0.32
C ARG A 11 12.24 -3.47 1.32
N GLU A 12 13.09 -2.49 1.03
CA GLU A 12 14.16 -2.14 1.94
C GLU A 12 13.62 -1.47 3.19
N LEU A 13 12.66 -0.58 3.02
CA LEU A 13 12.06 0.13 4.14
C LEU A 13 11.31 -0.80 5.08
N THR A 14 10.52 -1.71 4.54
CA THR A 14 9.70 -2.62 5.34
C THR A 14 10.44 -3.89 5.77
N GLY A 15 11.48 -4.25 5.03
CA GLY A 15 12.24 -5.47 5.29
C GLY A 15 11.58 -6.72 4.77
N LYS A 16 10.56 -6.60 3.95
CA LYS A 16 9.83 -7.77 3.45
C LYS A 16 9.24 -7.49 2.06
N PRO A 17 9.03 -8.54 1.25
CA PRO A 17 8.46 -8.36 -0.09
C PRO A 17 6.94 -8.19 -0.07
N GLU A 18 6.28 -8.67 0.99
CA GLU A 18 4.84 -8.57 1.11
C GLU A 18 4.44 -8.82 2.56
N GLU A 19 3.22 -8.40 2.90
CA GLU A 19 2.67 -8.74 4.21
C GLU A 19 1.15 -8.75 4.13
N THR A 20 0.52 -9.35 5.12
CA THR A 20 -0.94 -9.42 5.17
C THR A 20 -1.43 -8.57 6.33
N ILE A 21 -2.58 -7.92 6.10
CA ILE A 21 -3.24 -7.11 7.11
C ILE A 21 -4.52 -7.83 7.51
N ASN A 22 -4.69 -8.05 8.79
CA ASN A 22 -5.86 -8.78 9.29
C ASN A 22 -7.06 -7.86 9.43
N ARG A 23 -7.66 -7.50 8.30
CA ARG A 23 -8.83 -6.65 8.21
C ARG A 23 -9.80 -7.23 7.19
N GLU A 24 -11.10 -7.03 7.44
CA GLU A 24 -12.12 -7.39 6.47
C GLU A 24 -12.20 -6.35 5.36
N SER A 25 -12.01 -5.09 5.72
CA SER A 25 -11.99 -4.01 4.74
C SER A 25 -11.20 -2.83 5.29
N ILE A 26 -10.71 -2.01 4.38
CA ILE A 26 -9.96 -0.80 4.71
C ILE A 26 -10.02 0.12 3.49
N THR A 27 -10.15 1.42 3.70
CA THR A 27 -10.08 2.33 2.56
C THR A 27 -8.62 2.51 2.17
N VAL A 28 -8.40 2.95 0.92
CA VAL A 28 -7.04 3.24 0.45
C VAL A 28 -6.39 4.27 1.36
N ARG A 29 -7.13 5.30 1.75
CA ARG A 29 -6.63 6.34 2.65
C ARG A 29 -6.17 5.74 3.99
N GLU A 30 -6.98 4.88 4.56
CA GLU A 30 -6.63 4.23 5.84
C GLU A 30 -5.41 3.32 5.68
N LEU A 31 -5.30 2.66 4.54
CA LEU A 31 -4.14 1.80 4.27
C LEU A 31 -2.86 2.63 4.22
N LEU A 32 -2.92 3.79 3.55
CA LEU A 32 -1.77 4.69 3.48
C LEU A 32 -1.39 5.22 4.86
N ASP A 33 -2.40 5.56 5.68
CA ASP A 33 -2.13 6.02 7.06
C ASP A 33 -1.51 4.91 7.88
N TRP A 34 -2.00 3.70 7.74
CA TRP A 34 -1.42 2.55 8.42
C TRP A 34 0.04 2.35 8.04
N ALA A 35 0.34 2.46 6.74
CA ALA A 35 1.71 2.26 6.27
C ALA A 35 2.66 3.31 6.82
N GLU A 36 2.24 4.57 6.84
CA GLU A 36 3.07 5.65 7.35
C GLU A 36 3.31 5.50 8.84
N THR A 37 2.30 5.07 9.58
CA THR A 37 2.41 4.86 11.02
C THR A 37 3.32 3.67 11.33
N THR A 38 3.18 2.59 10.56
CA THR A 38 3.95 1.37 10.78
C THR A 38 5.39 1.53 10.33
N TYR A 39 5.60 2.25 9.24
CA TYR A 39 6.92 2.43 8.64
C TYR A 39 7.18 3.93 8.43
N PRO A 40 7.65 4.64 9.46
CA PRO A 40 7.94 6.07 9.33
C PRO A 40 8.89 6.32 8.16
N GLY A 41 8.60 7.34 7.38
CA GLY A 41 9.37 7.63 6.18
C GLY A 41 8.79 6.98 4.93
N PHE A 42 7.64 6.32 5.06
CA PHE A 42 6.99 5.66 3.94
C PHE A 42 6.66 6.60 2.79
N GLY A 43 6.25 7.84 3.10
CA GLY A 43 5.93 8.82 2.06
C GLY A 43 4.54 8.66 1.51
N LYS A 44 3.55 8.48 2.39
CA LYS A 44 2.18 8.20 1.97
C LYS A 44 1.60 9.22 1.00
N ASP A 45 2.00 10.50 1.12
CA ASP A 45 1.42 11.56 0.31
C ASP A 45 1.81 11.48 -1.17
N THR A 46 2.88 10.77 -1.47
CA THR A 46 3.34 10.62 -2.85
C THR A 46 3.05 9.24 -3.42
N MET A 47 2.46 8.38 -2.62
CA MET A 47 2.25 6.99 -3.00
C MET A 47 0.91 6.78 -3.67
N HIS A 48 0.87 5.95 -4.70
CA HIS A 48 -0.38 5.47 -5.28
C HIS A 48 -0.62 4.04 -4.82
N VAL A 49 -1.88 3.63 -4.79
CA VAL A 49 -2.23 2.27 -4.41
C VAL A 49 -2.93 1.61 -5.58
N ALA A 50 -2.46 0.44 -5.97
CA ALA A 50 -3.13 -0.39 -6.94
C ALA A 50 -3.80 -1.53 -6.19
N VAL A 51 -5.06 -1.81 -6.52
CA VAL A 51 -5.80 -2.91 -5.94
C VAL A 51 -6.16 -3.86 -7.07
N ASN A 52 -5.69 -5.11 -6.96
CA ASN A 52 -5.89 -6.10 -8.02
C ASN A 52 -5.46 -5.55 -9.38
N GLU A 53 -4.28 -4.91 -9.39
CA GLU A 53 -3.64 -4.39 -10.59
C GLU A 53 -4.30 -3.16 -11.22
N GLU A 54 -5.21 -2.50 -10.50
CA GLU A 54 -5.83 -1.27 -10.98
C GLU A 54 -5.62 -0.16 -9.97
N TYR A 55 -5.26 1.03 -10.45
CA TYR A 55 -5.11 2.17 -9.56
C TYR A 55 -6.42 2.49 -8.87
N ALA A 56 -6.34 2.75 -7.57
CA ALA A 56 -7.50 3.02 -6.76
C ALA A 56 -7.45 4.44 -6.23
N LEU A 57 -8.63 5.00 -5.97
CA LEU A 57 -8.78 6.32 -5.37
C LEU A 57 -8.75 6.19 -3.84
N LYS A 58 -8.47 7.27 -3.16
CA LYS A 58 -8.32 7.24 -1.71
C LYS A 58 -9.58 6.80 -0.97
N GLU A 59 -10.75 7.07 -1.53
CA GLU A 59 -12.02 6.68 -0.93
C GLU A 59 -12.44 5.26 -1.27
N ASP A 60 -11.74 4.61 -2.19
CA ASP A 60 -12.09 3.23 -2.55
C ASP A 60 -11.86 2.29 -1.38
N VAL A 61 -12.70 1.28 -1.28
CA VAL A 61 -12.62 0.29 -0.22
C VAL A 61 -11.93 -0.96 -0.73
N ILE A 62 -10.95 -1.43 0.03
CA ILE A 62 -10.24 -2.67 -0.23
C ILE A 62 -10.87 -3.73 0.65
N HIS A 63 -11.14 -4.89 0.09
CA HIS A 63 -11.81 -5.98 0.79
C HIS A 63 -10.88 -7.16 1.03
N SER A 64 -11.23 -7.96 2.02
CA SER A 64 -10.51 -9.20 2.30
C SER A 64 -10.39 -10.03 1.02
N GLY A 65 -9.21 -10.54 0.76
CA GLY A 65 -8.94 -11.30 -0.46
C GLY A 65 -8.32 -10.48 -1.56
N ASP A 66 -8.38 -9.15 -1.46
CA ASP A 66 -7.76 -8.28 -2.45
C ASP A 66 -6.24 -8.25 -2.27
N ILE A 67 -5.55 -7.98 -3.36
CA ILE A 67 -4.09 -7.84 -3.36
C ILE A 67 -3.77 -6.40 -3.74
N CYS A 68 -3.05 -5.73 -2.86
CA CYS A 68 -2.68 -4.33 -3.04
C CYS A 68 -1.19 -4.17 -3.28
N ALA A 69 -0.82 -3.11 -3.95
CA ALA A 69 0.58 -2.75 -4.12
C ALA A 69 0.70 -1.24 -3.96
N PHE A 70 1.78 -0.82 -3.31
CA PHE A 70 2.11 0.60 -3.20
C PHE A 70 3.03 0.95 -4.36
N ILE A 71 2.64 1.96 -5.13
CA ILE A 71 3.38 2.39 -6.31
C ILE A 71 3.98 3.75 -6.01
N PRO A 72 5.30 3.85 -5.86
CA PRO A 72 5.93 5.14 -5.63
C PRO A 72 5.87 6.00 -6.88
N PRO A 73 6.02 7.31 -6.75
CA PRO A 73 6.01 8.18 -7.92
C PRO A 73 7.21 7.87 -8.80
N VAL A 74 7.01 8.00 -10.10
CA VAL A 74 8.11 7.82 -11.04
C VAL A 74 9.03 9.01 -10.84
N SER A 75 10.26 8.76 -10.44
CA SER A 75 11.24 9.84 -10.33
C SER A 75 11.41 10.36 -11.75
N GLY A 76 11.17 11.65 -11.92
CA GLY A 76 11.11 12.31 -13.18
C GLY A 76 12.34 12.12 -14.04
N GLY A 77 12.53 11.08 -14.40
CA GLY A 77 13.64 10.67 -15.28
C GLY A 77 13.89 11.60 -16.28
#